data_e932aff391a57ed84724d2e88a0db05c
#
_entry.id   e932aff391a57ed84724d2e88a0db05c
#
_cell.length_a   1.000
_cell.length_b   1.000
_cell.length_c   1.000
_cell.angle_alpha   90.00
_cell.angle_beta   90.00
_cell.angle_gamma   90.00
#
_symmetry.space_group_name_H-M   'P 1'
#
loop_
_entity.id
_entity.type
_entity.pdbx_description
1 polymer ?
#
loop_
_entity_poly.entity_id
_entity_poly.type
_entity_poly.pdbx_seq_one_letter_code
_entity_poly.pdbx_strand_id
1 'polypeptide(L)'
;DLKSRLRFARSASSALAVETQRAFQDRFGLGIVESLGLTETAAQCLVNPLDPHLHKIGSAGKAISNQARIADGNGIECACGVEGEIQIQGPNVMKEYLRNPDATAATFHGDWLRTGDLGRMDEDGYVFVTGRLKELIIKGGENIAPREIDEVLYEHPDVVEAAAFARPCAQYGERVEAAVRLNETSNATPEQLRALCEAKVGIFKSPEKVHILPELPKGASGKIQRLYLNKMLYGS
;
A
#
# COMPACT_ATOMS: atom_id res chain seq x y z
N ASP A 1 2.82 -21.13 24.38
CA ASP A 1 2.03 -21.16 23.14
C ASP A 1 1.24 -19.85 23.01
N LEU A 2 1.59 -19.03 21.99
CA LEU A 2 0.92 -17.73 21.74
C LEU A 2 -0.55 -17.94 21.34
N LYS A 3 -0.86 -18.97 20.59
CA LYS A 3 -2.22 -19.27 20.10
C LYS A 3 -3.21 -19.50 21.25
N SER A 4 -2.78 -20.04 22.38
CA SER A 4 -3.63 -20.25 23.55
C SER A 4 -3.90 -18.98 24.35
N ARG A 5 -3.11 -17.90 24.11
CA ARG A 5 -3.16 -16.64 24.87
C ARG A 5 -3.70 -15.47 24.07
N LEU A 6 -3.61 -15.52 22.75
CA LEU A 6 -4.04 -14.46 21.83
C LEU A 6 -5.19 -14.96 20.96
N ARG A 7 -6.19 -14.14 20.79
CA ARG A 7 -7.33 -14.44 19.91
C ARG A 7 -7.02 -14.15 18.44
N PHE A 8 -6.31 -13.08 18.16
CA PHE A 8 -5.88 -12.65 16.84
C PHE A 8 -4.74 -11.64 16.95
N ALA A 9 -4.01 -11.44 15.88
CA ALA A 9 -3.12 -10.31 15.68
C ALA A 9 -3.80 -9.28 14.79
N ARG A 10 -3.34 -8.02 14.83
CA ARG A 10 -3.89 -6.96 14.01
C ARG A 10 -2.79 -6.15 13.33
N SER A 11 -3.00 -5.83 12.05
CA SER A 11 -2.19 -4.87 11.29
C SER A 11 -3.07 -3.74 10.77
N ALA A 12 -2.58 -2.52 10.90
CA ALA A 12 -3.25 -1.30 10.45
C ALA A 12 -2.23 -0.20 10.18
N SER A 13 -2.69 0.92 9.61
CA SER A 13 -1.93 2.15 9.37
C SER A 13 -0.95 2.11 8.20
N SER A 14 -0.47 0.97 7.76
CA SER A 14 0.26 0.78 6.50
C SER A 14 -0.10 -0.59 5.93
N ALA A 15 0.08 -0.77 4.63
CA ALA A 15 -0.10 -2.06 4.02
C ALA A 15 0.87 -3.08 4.63
N LEU A 16 0.37 -4.28 4.91
CA LEU A 16 1.18 -5.42 5.32
C LEU A 16 1.56 -6.21 4.07
N ALA A 17 2.85 -6.51 3.90
CA ALA A 17 3.30 -7.35 2.80
C ALA A 17 2.68 -8.75 2.92
N VAL A 18 2.20 -9.29 1.79
CA VAL A 18 1.51 -10.57 1.73
C VAL A 18 2.40 -11.69 2.30
N GLU A 19 3.69 -11.70 1.96
CA GLU A 19 4.63 -12.71 2.44
C GLU A 19 4.88 -12.59 3.95
N THR A 20 4.95 -11.38 4.50
CA THR A 20 5.05 -11.16 5.94
C THR A 20 3.81 -11.70 6.67
N GLN A 21 2.61 -11.47 6.11
CA GLN A 21 1.36 -11.98 6.67
C GLN A 21 1.34 -13.51 6.68
N ARG A 22 1.72 -14.15 5.56
CA ARG A 22 1.81 -15.61 5.44
C ARG A 22 2.81 -16.19 6.44
N ALA A 23 4.03 -15.67 6.45
CA ALA A 23 5.09 -16.14 7.36
C ALA A 23 4.66 -16.05 8.84
N PHE A 24 3.96 -14.97 9.22
CA PHE A 24 3.42 -14.82 10.57
C PHE A 24 2.36 -15.88 10.88
N GLN A 25 1.40 -16.08 9.96
CA GLN A 25 0.32 -17.08 10.14
C GLN A 25 0.89 -18.49 10.23
N ASP A 26 1.84 -18.84 9.37
CA ASP A 26 2.50 -20.13 9.37
C ASP A 26 3.30 -20.36 10.67
N ARG A 27 4.00 -19.33 11.13
CA ARG A 27 4.86 -19.42 12.33
C ARG A 27 4.07 -19.52 13.63
N PHE A 28 2.96 -18.78 13.75
CA PHE A 28 2.23 -18.62 15.01
C PHE A 28 0.85 -19.27 15.02
N GLY A 29 0.33 -19.69 13.87
CA GLY A 29 -1.01 -20.27 13.73
C GLY A 29 -2.13 -19.28 14.10
N LEU A 30 -1.86 -17.97 14.00
CA LEU A 30 -2.79 -16.89 14.32
C LEU A 30 -3.12 -16.10 13.06
N GLY A 31 -4.40 -15.80 12.85
CA GLY A 31 -4.82 -14.87 11.79
C GLY A 31 -4.42 -13.42 12.11
N ILE A 32 -4.07 -12.67 11.09
CA ILE A 32 -3.88 -11.22 11.19
C ILE A 32 -5.12 -10.54 10.62
N VAL A 33 -5.81 -9.76 11.44
CA VAL A 33 -6.89 -8.88 11.02
C VAL A 33 -6.26 -7.61 10.43
N GLU A 34 -6.17 -7.56 9.11
CA GLU A 34 -5.73 -6.34 8.41
C GLU A 34 -6.91 -5.38 8.25
N SER A 35 -6.62 -4.08 8.33
CA SER A 35 -7.63 -3.03 8.25
C SER A 35 -7.09 -1.75 7.66
N LEU A 36 -7.96 -1.01 6.94
CA LEU A 36 -7.72 0.35 6.48
C LEU A 36 -8.52 1.33 7.33
N GLY A 37 -7.90 2.45 7.63
CA GLY A 37 -8.56 3.58 8.30
C GLY A 37 -7.79 4.86 8.10
N LEU A 38 -8.52 5.96 8.16
CA LEU A 38 -7.98 7.31 8.02
C LEU A 38 -8.47 8.17 9.20
N THR A 39 -7.81 9.29 9.45
CA THR A 39 -8.28 10.30 10.39
C THR A 39 -9.66 10.81 9.99
N GLU A 40 -9.87 10.99 8.69
CA GLU A 40 -11.09 11.45 8.06
C GLU A 40 -12.27 10.47 8.20
N THR A 41 -12.02 9.21 8.56
CA THR A 41 -13.05 8.20 8.83
C THR A 41 -13.15 7.83 10.31
N ALA A 42 -12.64 8.68 11.20
CA ALA A 42 -12.66 8.51 12.66
C ALA A 42 -12.06 7.17 13.13
N ALA A 43 -11.27 6.51 12.35
CA ALA A 43 -10.46 5.32 12.50
C ALA A 43 -10.67 4.34 11.32
N GLN A 44 -11.17 3.12 11.59
CA GLN A 44 -11.30 2.08 10.58
C GLN A 44 -12.55 2.23 9.73
N CYS A 45 -12.36 2.08 8.42
CA CYS A 45 -13.46 2.01 7.45
C CYS A 45 -13.54 0.64 6.75
N LEU A 46 -12.41 -0.07 6.60
CA LEU A 46 -12.35 -1.44 6.09
C LEU A 46 -11.66 -2.34 7.10
N VAL A 47 -12.15 -3.56 7.27
CA VAL A 47 -11.61 -4.53 8.23
C VAL A 47 -11.84 -5.95 7.72
N ASN A 48 -10.84 -6.82 7.82
CA ASN A 48 -11.05 -8.25 7.67
C ASN A 48 -11.91 -8.79 8.84
N PRO A 49 -12.79 -9.76 8.58
CA PRO A 49 -13.58 -10.41 9.63
C PRO A 49 -12.69 -10.97 10.75
N LEU A 50 -13.24 -11.11 11.98
CA LEU A 50 -12.48 -11.75 13.07
C LEU A 50 -12.27 -13.24 12.86
N ASP A 51 -13.16 -13.90 12.12
CA ASP A 51 -13.01 -15.30 11.75
C ASP A 51 -11.87 -15.45 10.72
N PRO A 52 -10.75 -16.13 11.06
CA PRO A 52 -9.63 -16.26 10.17
C PRO A 52 -9.94 -17.05 8.88
N HIS A 53 -10.98 -17.87 8.87
CA HIS A 53 -11.43 -18.60 7.67
C HIS A 53 -12.06 -17.67 6.61
N LEU A 54 -12.48 -16.50 7.03
CA LEU A 54 -13.04 -15.46 6.16
C LEU A 54 -12.00 -14.40 5.75
N HIS A 55 -10.75 -14.52 6.19
CA HIS A 55 -9.70 -13.58 5.78
C HIS A 55 -9.35 -13.79 4.31
N LYS A 56 -9.18 -12.67 3.59
CA LYS A 56 -8.50 -12.66 2.29
C LYS A 56 -7.16 -11.96 2.47
N ILE A 57 -6.08 -12.76 2.43
CA ILE A 57 -4.70 -12.26 2.58
C ILE A 57 -4.42 -11.18 1.53
N GLY A 58 -3.80 -10.08 1.96
CA GLY A 58 -3.50 -8.91 1.12
C GLY A 58 -4.66 -7.95 0.93
N SER A 59 -5.87 -8.26 1.48
CA SER A 59 -6.99 -7.33 1.47
C SER A 59 -7.05 -6.51 2.76
N ALA A 60 -7.49 -5.27 2.65
CA ALA A 60 -7.84 -4.43 3.80
C ALA A 60 -9.18 -4.84 4.45
N GLY A 61 -9.85 -5.85 3.92
CA GLY A 61 -11.15 -6.33 4.37
C GLY A 61 -12.33 -5.68 3.69
N LYS A 62 -13.48 -5.66 4.39
CA LYS A 62 -14.75 -5.11 3.92
C LYS A 62 -15.14 -3.85 4.68
N ALA A 63 -16.03 -3.07 4.10
CA ALA A 63 -16.63 -1.91 4.78
C ALA A 63 -17.39 -2.33 6.05
N ILE A 64 -17.22 -1.54 7.12
CA ILE A 64 -17.89 -1.75 8.41
C ILE A 64 -18.60 -0.46 8.85
N SER A 65 -19.92 -0.54 9.04
CA SER A 65 -20.76 0.61 9.45
C SER A 65 -20.67 1.83 8.50
N ASN A 66 -20.13 1.62 7.29
CA ASN A 66 -20.01 2.58 6.20
C ASN A 66 -20.19 1.85 4.87
N GLN A 67 -20.08 2.59 3.78
CA GLN A 67 -20.04 2.06 2.42
C GLN A 67 -18.67 2.35 1.82
N ALA A 68 -18.18 1.44 0.99
CA ALA A 68 -16.97 1.61 0.20
C ALA A 68 -17.27 1.33 -1.26
N ARG A 69 -16.65 2.07 -2.15
CA ARG A 69 -16.65 1.82 -3.58
C ARG A 69 -15.27 2.09 -4.18
N ILE A 70 -15.06 1.57 -5.35
CA ILE A 70 -13.91 1.91 -6.20
C ILE A 70 -14.44 2.81 -7.31
N ALA A 71 -13.81 3.97 -7.52
CA ALA A 71 -14.27 4.93 -8.51
C ALA A 71 -13.12 5.39 -9.43
N ASP A 72 -13.46 5.72 -10.66
CA ASP A 72 -12.54 6.32 -11.62
C ASP A 72 -12.23 7.79 -11.30
N GLY A 73 -11.39 8.45 -12.13
CA GLY A 73 -11.03 9.86 -11.95
C GLY A 73 -12.21 10.84 -12.05
N ASN A 74 -13.36 10.41 -12.61
CA ASN A 74 -14.59 11.19 -12.71
C ASN A 74 -15.57 10.89 -11.56
N GLY A 75 -15.19 9.97 -10.65
CA GLY A 75 -16.02 9.51 -9.53
C GLY A 75 -17.14 8.54 -9.93
N ILE A 76 -17.04 7.95 -11.11
CA ILE A 76 -17.94 6.90 -11.55
C ILE A 76 -17.46 5.57 -10.95
N GLU A 77 -18.38 4.81 -10.36
CA GLU A 77 -18.06 3.51 -9.77
C GLU A 77 -17.54 2.53 -10.81
N CYS A 78 -16.42 1.92 -10.52
CA CYS A 78 -15.77 0.92 -11.36
C CYS A 78 -16.46 -0.44 -11.23
N ALA A 79 -16.36 -1.25 -12.29
CA ALA A 79 -16.78 -2.64 -12.23
C ALA A 79 -15.91 -3.46 -11.24
N CYS A 80 -16.46 -4.58 -10.76
CA CYS A 80 -15.73 -5.50 -9.90
C CYS A 80 -14.37 -5.90 -10.48
N GLY A 81 -13.33 -5.86 -9.68
CA GLY A 81 -11.95 -6.18 -10.06
C GLY A 81 -11.20 -5.06 -10.79
N VAL A 82 -11.88 -4.00 -11.25
CA VAL A 82 -11.25 -2.85 -11.92
C VAL A 82 -10.64 -1.93 -10.86
N GLU A 83 -9.41 -1.45 -11.13
CA GLU A 83 -8.70 -0.52 -10.26
C GLU A 83 -9.24 0.91 -10.37
N GLY A 84 -9.32 1.60 -9.25
CA GLY A 84 -9.68 2.99 -9.13
C GLY A 84 -9.39 3.53 -7.74
N GLU A 85 -9.84 4.74 -7.43
CA GLU A 85 -9.71 5.33 -6.11
C GLU A 85 -10.73 4.72 -5.14
N ILE A 86 -10.25 4.30 -3.96
CA ILE A 86 -11.11 3.85 -2.86
C ILE A 86 -11.86 5.07 -2.31
N GLN A 87 -13.19 5.01 -2.28
CA GLN A 87 -14.03 6.06 -1.74
C GLN A 87 -14.93 5.50 -0.65
N ILE A 88 -15.12 6.29 0.41
CA ILE A 88 -15.87 5.89 1.62
C ILE A 88 -17.02 6.86 1.86
N GLN A 89 -18.19 6.33 2.19
CA GLN A 89 -19.36 7.10 2.63
C GLN A 89 -19.94 6.48 3.90
N GLY A 90 -20.28 7.30 4.87
CA GLY A 90 -20.94 6.81 6.10
C GLY A 90 -20.89 7.78 7.26
N PRO A 91 -21.53 7.41 8.37
CA PRO A 91 -21.65 8.29 9.55
C PRO A 91 -20.32 8.53 10.27
N ASN A 92 -19.29 7.72 9.99
CA ASN A 92 -17.93 7.85 10.53
C ASN A 92 -17.05 8.81 9.72
N VAL A 93 -17.51 9.28 8.55
CA VAL A 93 -16.77 10.21 7.72
C VAL A 93 -16.85 11.62 8.30
N MET A 94 -15.71 12.32 8.35
CA MET A 94 -15.64 13.71 8.80
C MET A 94 -16.55 14.62 7.97
N LYS A 95 -16.98 15.72 8.56
CA LYS A 95 -17.75 16.75 7.84
C LYS A 95 -16.87 17.66 6.98
N GLU A 96 -15.75 18.11 7.55
CA GLU A 96 -14.88 19.09 6.90
C GLU A 96 -13.48 19.14 7.54
N TYR A 97 -12.53 19.69 6.84
CA TYR A 97 -11.28 20.19 7.43
C TYR A 97 -11.52 21.57 8.03
N LEU A 98 -11.21 21.73 9.31
CA LEU A 98 -11.46 22.97 10.04
C LEU A 98 -10.80 24.18 9.37
N ARG A 99 -11.61 25.18 9.02
CA ARG A 99 -11.17 26.43 8.37
C ARG A 99 -10.42 26.24 7.05
N ASN A 100 -10.67 25.13 6.35
CA ASN A 100 -10.05 24.81 5.07
C ASN A 100 -11.09 24.29 4.06
N PRO A 101 -11.98 25.18 3.55
CA PRO A 101 -13.04 24.78 2.64
C PRO A 101 -12.51 24.23 1.31
N ASP A 102 -11.39 24.75 0.80
CA ASP A 102 -10.80 24.28 -0.45
C ASP A 102 -10.31 22.84 -0.34
N ALA A 103 -9.59 22.50 0.73
CA ALA A 103 -9.18 21.13 1.00
C ALA A 103 -10.39 20.22 1.22
N THR A 104 -11.43 20.72 1.91
CA THR A 104 -12.66 19.96 2.09
C THR A 104 -13.32 19.64 0.76
N ALA A 105 -13.53 20.65 -0.10
CA ALA A 105 -14.12 20.46 -1.42
C ALA A 105 -13.31 19.48 -2.29
N ALA A 106 -11.98 19.55 -2.26
CA ALA A 106 -11.10 18.66 -3.01
C ALA A 106 -11.12 17.20 -2.49
N THR A 107 -11.53 16.98 -1.24
CA THR A 107 -11.53 15.66 -0.59
C THR A 107 -12.82 14.89 -0.84
N PHE A 108 -13.88 15.52 -1.29
CA PHE A 108 -15.15 14.86 -1.54
C PHE A 108 -15.50 14.79 -3.02
N HIS A 109 -16.18 13.73 -3.40
CA HIS A 109 -16.87 13.60 -4.69
C HIS A 109 -18.35 13.32 -4.38
N GLY A 110 -19.16 14.39 -4.39
CA GLY A 110 -20.49 14.34 -3.78
C GLY A 110 -20.39 14.01 -2.28
N ASP A 111 -21.08 12.96 -1.85
CA ASP A 111 -21.04 12.49 -0.45
C ASP A 111 -19.93 11.48 -0.17
N TRP A 112 -19.09 11.18 -1.15
CA TRP A 112 -18.02 10.19 -1.04
C TRP A 112 -16.69 10.84 -0.71
N LEU A 113 -16.10 10.44 0.42
CA LEU A 113 -14.74 10.80 0.80
C LEU A 113 -13.74 10.11 -0.14
N ARG A 114 -12.89 10.85 -0.77
CA ARG A 114 -11.75 10.38 -1.55
C ARG A 114 -10.60 10.07 -0.61
N THR A 115 -10.16 8.80 -0.58
CA THR A 115 -9.10 8.39 0.36
C THR A 115 -7.70 8.71 -0.14
N GLY A 116 -7.55 8.91 -1.45
CA GLY A 116 -6.27 9.00 -2.13
C GLY A 116 -5.55 7.64 -2.26
N ASP A 117 -6.12 6.56 -1.73
CA ASP A 117 -5.64 5.21 -1.91
C ASP A 117 -6.28 4.58 -3.16
N LEU A 118 -5.49 3.88 -3.94
CA LEU A 118 -5.93 3.08 -5.07
C LEU A 118 -6.23 1.65 -4.64
N GLY A 119 -7.20 1.03 -5.28
CA GLY A 119 -7.54 -0.35 -5.00
C GLY A 119 -8.55 -0.92 -5.98
N ARG A 120 -8.87 -2.18 -5.75
CA ARG A 120 -9.93 -2.90 -6.44
C ARG A 120 -10.79 -3.64 -5.43
N MET A 121 -12.04 -3.87 -5.76
CA MET A 121 -12.98 -4.63 -4.93
C MET A 121 -13.32 -5.94 -5.65
N ASP A 122 -13.36 -7.04 -4.92
CA ASP A 122 -13.79 -8.32 -5.47
C ASP A 122 -15.32 -8.53 -5.32
N GLU A 123 -15.82 -9.64 -5.88
CA GLU A 123 -17.25 -9.99 -5.87
C GLU A 123 -17.81 -10.18 -4.45
N ASP A 124 -16.96 -10.53 -3.49
CA ASP A 124 -17.35 -10.69 -2.08
C ASP A 124 -17.28 -9.37 -1.30
N GLY A 125 -16.88 -8.25 -1.93
CA GLY A 125 -16.76 -6.93 -1.32
C GLY A 125 -15.47 -6.71 -0.51
N TYR A 126 -14.44 -7.55 -0.70
CA TYR A 126 -13.12 -7.28 -0.12
C TYR A 126 -12.35 -6.27 -0.98
N VAL A 127 -11.76 -5.30 -0.32
CA VAL A 127 -10.95 -4.25 -0.95
C VAL A 127 -9.48 -4.58 -0.84
N PHE A 128 -8.79 -4.61 -1.98
CA PHE A 128 -7.35 -4.78 -2.09
C PHE A 128 -6.72 -3.43 -2.44
N VAL A 129 -5.91 -2.89 -1.52
CA VAL A 129 -5.20 -1.65 -1.75
C VAL A 129 -4.03 -1.93 -2.70
N THR A 130 -3.96 -1.22 -3.82
CA THR A 130 -2.91 -1.40 -4.84
C THR A 130 -1.84 -0.31 -4.79
N GLY A 131 -2.16 0.86 -4.24
CA GLY A 131 -1.22 1.97 -4.16
C GLY A 131 -1.82 3.25 -3.58
N ARG A 132 -1.13 4.36 -3.82
CA ARG A 132 -1.60 5.72 -3.51
C ARG A 132 -1.47 6.63 -4.70
N LEU A 133 -2.48 7.43 -4.97
CA LEU A 133 -2.49 8.39 -6.10
C LEU A 133 -1.24 9.30 -6.10
N LYS A 134 -0.84 9.80 -4.93
CA LYS A 134 0.32 10.71 -4.77
C LYS A 134 1.68 10.01 -4.89
N GLU A 135 1.70 8.68 -4.86
CA GLU A 135 2.92 7.88 -4.89
C GLU A 135 3.12 7.19 -6.24
N LEU A 136 2.15 7.28 -7.16
CA LEU A 136 2.28 6.71 -8.49
C LEU A 136 3.54 7.23 -9.17
N ILE A 137 4.27 6.32 -9.80
CA ILE A 137 5.42 6.63 -10.65
C ILE A 137 4.92 6.76 -12.08
N ILE A 138 5.12 7.93 -12.69
CA ILE A 138 4.63 8.22 -14.05
C ILE A 138 5.78 8.05 -15.03
N LYS A 139 5.97 6.82 -15.52
CA LYS A 139 7.05 6.47 -16.45
C LYS A 139 6.52 6.39 -17.87
N GLY A 140 6.95 7.31 -18.74
CA GLY A 140 6.55 7.30 -20.16
C GLY A 140 5.03 7.41 -20.38
N GLY A 141 4.30 8.04 -19.45
CA GLY A 141 2.84 8.18 -19.49
C GLY A 141 2.07 7.03 -18.85
N GLU A 142 2.74 5.96 -18.41
CA GLU A 142 2.13 4.87 -17.65
C GLU A 142 2.23 5.10 -16.15
N ASN A 143 1.14 4.81 -15.44
CA ASN A 143 1.08 4.85 -13.98
C ASN A 143 1.54 3.52 -13.41
N ILE A 144 2.61 3.54 -12.62
CA ILE A 144 3.15 2.38 -11.94
C ILE A 144 2.93 2.55 -10.44
N ALA A 145 2.21 1.62 -9.83
CA ALA A 145 2.03 1.59 -8.39
C ALA A 145 3.30 1.04 -7.71
N PRO A 146 3.99 1.82 -6.86
CA PRO A 146 5.21 1.36 -6.19
C PRO A 146 5.00 0.09 -5.38
N ARG A 147 3.81 -0.11 -4.83
CA ARG A 147 3.46 -1.28 -4.03
C ARG A 147 3.61 -2.59 -4.81
N GLU A 148 3.31 -2.61 -6.12
CA GLU A 148 3.49 -3.80 -6.95
C GLU A 148 4.95 -4.30 -6.91
N ILE A 149 5.88 -3.36 -6.87
CA ILE A 149 7.31 -3.64 -6.82
C ILE A 149 7.76 -4.01 -5.40
N ASP A 150 7.22 -3.29 -4.40
CA ASP A 150 7.51 -3.61 -2.99
C ASP A 150 7.13 -5.05 -2.65
N GLU A 151 5.94 -5.50 -3.07
CA GLU A 151 5.46 -6.87 -2.82
C GLU A 151 6.41 -7.91 -3.44
N VAL A 152 6.91 -7.65 -4.65
CA VAL A 152 7.89 -8.54 -5.28
C VAL A 152 9.21 -8.57 -4.50
N LEU A 153 9.69 -7.41 -4.05
CA LEU A 153 10.92 -7.35 -3.26
C LEU A 153 10.78 -8.10 -1.93
N TYR A 154 9.61 -8.07 -1.30
CA TYR A 154 9.31 -8.83 -0.08
C TYR A 154 9.25 -10.35 -0.29
N GLU A 155 9.15 -10.86 -1.53
CA GLU A 155 9.28 -12.29 -1.80
C GLU A 155 10.72 -12.81 -1.55
N HIS A 156 11.71 -11.90 -1.56
CA HIS A 156 13.08 -12.30 -1.22
C HIS A 156 13.23 -12.46 0.31
N PRO A 157 13.66 -13.63 0.81
CA PRO A 157 13.65 -13.95 2.25
C PRO A 157 14.51 -13.01 3.11
N ASP A 158 15.48 -12.35 2.50
CA ASP A 158 16.38 -11.44 3.21
C ASP A 158 15.90 -9.99 3.22
N VAL A 159 14.84 -9.66 2.50
CA VAL A 159 14.30 -8.30 2.47
C VAL A 159 13.41 -8.06 3.69
N VAL A 160 13.82 -7.13 4.54
CA VAL A 160 13.09 -6.73 5.75
C VAL A 160 12.18 -5.54 5.50
N GLU A 161 12.63 -4.59 4.67
CA GLU A 161 11.85 -3.42 4.25
C GLU A 161 12.14 -3.11 2.79
N ALA A 162 11.12 -2.70 2.06
CA ALA A 162 11.22 -2.31 0.66
C ALA A 162 10.36 -1.09 0.36
N ALA A 163 10.84 -0.21 -0.50
CA ALA A 163 10.10 0.91 -1.03
C ALA A 163 10.60 1.30 -2.42
N ALA A 164 9.81 1.04 -3.44
CA ALA A 164 10.03 1.59 -4.77
C ALA A 164 9.60 3.06 -4.79
N PHE A 165 10.26 3.90 -5.56
CA PHE A 165 10.00 5.34 -5.63
C PHE A 165 10.30 5.91 -7.00
N ALA A 166 9.68 7.08 -7.27
CA ALA A 166 9.92 7.82 -8.50
C ALA A 166 11.25 8.57 -8.43
N ARG A 167 12.02 8.49 -9.52
CA ARG A 167 13.15 9.37 -9.77
C ARG A 167 12.90 10.19 -11.04
N PRO A 168 13.09 11.52 -11.04
CA PRO A 168 13.00 12.33 -12.25
C PRO A 168 13.92 11.85 -13.36
N CYS A 169 13.42 11.79 -14.58
CA CYS A 169 14.12 11.31 -15.77
C CYS A 169 13.72 12.15 -16.98
N ALA A 170 14.72 12.72 -17.69
CA ALA A 170 14.45 13.56 -18.85
C ALA A 170 13.78 12.80 -20.01
N GLN A 171 13.99 11.49 -20.14
CA GLN A 171 13.47 10.68 -21.24
C GLN A 171 12.02 10.22 -20.99
N TYR A 172 11.69 9.83 -19.75
CA TYR A 172 10.41 9.20 -19.43
C TYR A 172 9.56 10.01 -18.43
N GLY A 173 9.98 11.24 -18.07
CA GLY A 173 9.41 11.99 -16.95
C GLY A 173 9.91 11.45 -15.60
N GLU A 174 9.61 10.20 -15.33
CA GLU A 174 10.09 9.49 -14.15
C GLU A 174 10.62 8.10 -14.53
N ARG A 175 11.44 7.55 -13.64
CA ARG A 175 11.89 6.16 -13.64
C ARG A 175 11.65 5.53 -12.29
N VAL A 176 11.60 4.21 -12.27
CA VAL A 176 11.46 3.43 -11.05
C VAL A 176 12.83 3.18 -10.45
N GLU A 177 13.00 3.49 -9.18
CA GLU A 177 14.09 3.01 -8.35
C GLU A 177 13.50 2.40 -7.07
N ALA A 178 14.28 1.60 -6.35
CA ALA A 178 13.86 1.02 -5.09
C ALA A 178 14.94 1.13 -4.02
N ALA A 179 14.53 1.25 -2.77
CA ALA A 179 15.38 1.13 -1.61
C ALA A 179 14.93 -0.06 -0.77
N VAL A 180 15.88 -0.84 -0.28
CA VAL A 180 15.61 -2.01 0.57
C VAL A 180 16.50 -1.99 1.80
N ARG A 181 15.98 -2.53 2.91
CA ARG A 181 16.79 -2.94 4.05
C ARG A 181 16.81 -4.47 4.09
N LEU A 182 17.99 -5.03 4.15
CA LEU A 182 18.20 -6.46 4.24
C LEU A 182 18.42 -6.88 5.69
N ASN A 183 18.25 -8.17 5.99
CA ASN A 183 18.70 -8.73 7.25
C ASN A 183 20.25 -8.67 7.35
N GLU A 184 20.78 -8.68 8.55
CA GLU A 184 22.22 -8.48 8.81
C GLU A 184 23.13 -9.58 8.23
N THR A 185 22.57 -10.76 7.96
CA THR A 185 23.32 -11.91 7.44
C THR A 185 23.18 -12.09 5.91
N SER A 186 22.48 -11.18 5.26
CA SER A 186 22.19 -11.26 3.83
C SER A 186 23.41 -10.98 2.98
N ASN A 187 23.54 -11.77 1.90
CA ASN A 187 24.47 -11.52 0.80
C ASN A 187 23.74 -11.17 -0.50
N ALA A 188 22.44 -10.82 -0.43
CA ALA A 188 21.68 -10.43 -1.60
C ALA A 188 22.26 -9.15 -2.23
N THR A 189 22.34 -9.14 -3.56
CA THR A 189 22.87 -7.99 -4.30
C THR A 189 21.75 -7.18 -4.96
N PRO A 190 21.98 -5.89 -5.27
CA PRO A 190 21.02 -5.07 -6.00
C PRO A 190 20.60 -5.71 -7.33
N GLU A 191 21.54 -6.38 -8.03
CA GLU A 191 21.30 -7.03 -9.30
C GLU A 191 20.36 -8.23 -9.19
N GLN A 192 20.50 -9.02 -8.12
CA GLN A 192 19.61 -10.16 -7.85
C GLN A 192 18.17 -9.68 -7.55
N LEU A 193 18.03 -8.64 -6.75
CA LEU A 193 16.72 -8.05 -6.42
C LEU A 193 16.07 -7.41 -7.65
N ARG A 194 16.85 -6.73 -8.48
CA ARG A 194 16.38 -6.20 -9.75
C ARG A 194 15.92 -7.31 -10.70
N ALA A 195 16.71 -8.37 -10.86
CA ALA A 195 16.34 -9.51 -11.69
C ALA A 195 15.04 -10.20 -11.21
N LEU A 196 14.83 -10.28 -9.88
CA LEU A 196 13.57 -10.77 -9.30
C LEU A 196 12.39 -9.90 -9.75
N CYS A 197 12.53 -8.56 -9.68
CA CYS A 197 11.49 -7.64 -10.15
C CYS A 197 11.26 -7.78 -11.67
N GLU A 198 12.32 -7.84 -12.48
CA GLU A 198 12.21 -8.01 -13.93
C GLU A 198 11.43 -9.26 -14.32
N ALA A 199 11.66 -10.36 -13.61
CA ALA A 199 10.97 -11.63 -13.85
C ALA A 199 9.48 -11.58 -13.50
N LYS A 200 9.06 -10.76 -12.52
CA LYS A 200 7.70 -10.72 -12.00
C LYS A 200 6.83 -9.61 -12.61
N VAL A 201 7.37 -8.40 -12.72
CA VAL A 201 6.63 -7.22 -13.19
C VAL A 201 7.09 -6.73 -14.56
N GLY A 202 8.06 -7.40 -15.18
CA GLY A 202 8.63 -7.04 -16.47
C GLY A 202 9.64 -5.88 -16.38
N ILE A 203 10.45 -5.74 -17.44
CA ILE A 203 11.56 -4.75 -17.49
C ILE A 203 11.04 -3.31 -17.36
N PHE A 204 9.88 -3.01 -17.92
CA PHE A 204 9.36 -1.63 -17.93
C PHE A 204 9.06 -1.11 -16.53
N LYS A 205 8.43 -1.94 -15.67
CA LYS A 205 8.05 -1.59 -14.30
C LYS A 205 9.17 -1.85 -13.29
N SER A 206 10.13 -2.71 -13.61
CA SER A 206 11.19 -3.05 -12.67
C SER A 206 12.08 -1.86 -12.32
N PRO A 207 12.68 -1.83 -11.11
CA PRO A 207 13.60 -0.78 -10.71
C PRO A 207 14.82 -0.76 -11.62
N GLU A 208 15.22 0.40 -12.12
CA GLU A 208 16.49 0.56 -12.83
C GLU A 208 17.68 0.43 -11.88
N LYS A 209 17.45 0.80 -10.62
CA LYS A 209 18.44 0.68 -9.54
C LYS A 209 17.79 0.28 -8.24
N VAL A 210 18.43 -0.63 -7.49
CA VAL A 210 18.08 -1.00 -6.13
C VAL A 210 19.17 -0.51 -5.18
N HIS A 211 18.77 0.25 -4.15
CA HIS A 211 19.66 0.78 -3.12
C HIS A 211 19.51 -0.07 -1.86
N ILE A 212 20.60 -0.66 -1.38
CA ILE A 212 20.61 -1.34 -0.09
C ILE A 212 21.00 -0.32 0.96
N LEU A 213 20.11 -0.07 1.93
CA LEU A 213 20.30 0.92 2.97
C LEU A 213 20.25 0.24 4.35
N PRO A 214 20.99 0.74 5.35
CA PRO A 214 20.93 0.23 6.71
C PRO A 214 19.56 0.48 7.36
N GLU A 215 18.87 1.55 6.96
CA GLU A 215 17.54 1.92 7.40
C GLU A 215 16.83 2.75 6.33
N LEU A 216 15.51 2.55 6.16
CA LEU A 216 14.69 3.40 5.31
C LEU A 216 14.13 4.58 6.12
N PRO A 217 13.96 5.77 5.49
CA PRO A 217 13.42 6.95 6.18
C PRO A 217 11.98 6.68 6.62
N LYS A 218 11.69 6.95 7.90
CA LYS A 218 10.37 6.76 8.50
C LYS A 218 9.86 8.04 9.12
N GLY A 219 8.55 8.24 9.05
CA GLY A 219 7.86 9.29 9.80
C GLY A 219 7.68 8.92 11.27
N ALA A 220 7.14 9.85 12.05
CA ALA A 220 6.86 9.64 13.48
C ALA A 220 5.92 8.44 13.75
N SER A 221 5.11 8.06 12.78
CA SER A 221 4.22 6.88 12.83
C SER A 221 4.90 5.56 12.48
N GLY A 222 6.20 5.55 12.15
CA GLY A 222 6.93 4.37 11.69
C GLY A 222 6.73 4.02 10.21
N LYS A 223 5.91 4.79 9.46
CA LYS A 223 5.70 4.58 8.03
C LYS A 223 6.91 5.02 7.22
N ILE A 224 7.29 4.23 6.23
CA ILE A 224 8.34 4.61 5.26
C ILE A 224 7.90 5.86 4.51
N GLN A 225 8.77 6.88 4.51
CA GLN A 225 8.57 8.13 3.78
C GLN A 225 9.09 7.99 2.35
N ARG A 226 8.36 7.26 1.51
CA ARG A 226 8.70 6.97 0.12
C ARG A 226 9.11 8.21 -0.68
N LEU A 227 8.31 9.26 -0.62
CA LEU A 227 8.57 10.52 -1.36
C LEU A 227 9.86 11.24 -0.91
N TYR A 228 10.38 10.91 0.27
CA TYR A 228 11.63 11.48 0.77
C TYR A 228 12.86 10.75 0.26
N LEU A 229 12.72 9.51 -0.24
CA LEU A 229 13.85 8.69 -0.70
C LEU A 229 14.66 9.36 -1.81
N ASN A 230 13.97 9.98 -2.79
CA ASN A 230 14.66 10.67 -3.86
C ASN A 230 15.55 11.82 -3.33
N LYS A 231 15.00 12.63 -2.43
CA LYS A 231 15.76 13.73 -1.79
C LYS A 231 16.92 13.21 -0.94
N MET A 232 16.69 12.14 -0.18
CA MET A 232 17.72 11.53 0.68
C MET A 232 18.90 10.98 -0.13
N LEU A 233 18.63 10.33 -1.25
CA LEU A 233 19.65 9.65 -2.07
C LEU A 233 20.36 10.61 -3.03
N TYR A 234 19.71 11.67 -3.47
CA TYR A 234 20.21 12.53 -4.54
C TYR A 234 20.24 14.02 -4.21
N GLY A 235 19.69 14.44 -3.06
CA GLY A 235 19.75 15.83 -2.60
C GLY A 235 18.85 16.81 -3.37
N SER A 236 17.92 16.28 -4.18
CA SER A 236 17.04 17.08 -5.05
C SER A 236 15.57 16.88 -4.73
#